data_c8ae1d353ff0a8994898bffc98055385
#
_entry.id   c8ae1d353ff0a8994898bffc98055385
#
_cell.length_a   1.000
_cell.length_b   1.000
_cell.length_c   1.000
_cell.angle_alpha   90.00
_cell.angle_beta   90.00
_cell.angle_gamma   90.00
#
_symmetry.space_group_name_H-M   'P 1'
#
loop_
_entity.id
_entity.type
_entity.pdbx_description
1 polymer ?
#
loop_
_entity_poly.entity_id
_entity_poly.type
_entity_poly.pdbx_seq_one_letter_code
_entity_poly.pdbx_strand_id
1 'polypeptide(L)'
;EILKKRIEYDQYFRKIVVLQAPEISRLHYEKQADKELVQIGFTKFDKPGWGKYIEYVGGCSAGRFFLAISNEGAIMPCPFLRMGVGNILDGDFKLIWKNSDTLNQMRDRNNWEGKCGNCKYKIICGGCRARAYIKSNNILAEDPSCAYMGQ
;
A
#
# COMPACT_ATOMS: atom_id res chain seq x y z
N GLU A 1 -8.93 15.21 -6.55
CA GLU A 1 -9.80 15.37 -7.74
C GLU A 1 -9.70 14.14 -8.65
N ILE A 2 -8.50 13.79 -9.14
CA ILE A 2 -8.27 12.64 -10.04
C ILE A 2 -8.78 11.33 -9.43
N LEU A 3 -8.49 11.07 -8.16
CA LEU A 3 -8.92 9.85 -7.48
C LEU A 3 -10.45 9.76 -7.33
N LYS A 4 -11.11 10.89 -7.08
CA LYS A 4 -12.59 10.94 -7.02
C LYS A 4 -13.21 10.65 -8.37
N LYS A 5 -12.72 11.30 -9.44
CA LYS A 5 -13.15 11.01 -10.82
C LYS A 5 -12.93 9.56 -11.20
N ARG A 6 -11.78 8.97 -10.82
CA ARG A 6 -11.50 7.56 -11.06
C ARG A 6 -12.60 6.65 -10.50
N ILE A 7 -13.07 6.91 -9.28
CA ILE A 7 -14.15 6.12 -8.67
C ILE A 7 -15.48 6.35 -9.39
N GLU A 8 -15.76 7.55 -9.85
CA GLU A 8 -16.95 7.84 -10.67
C GLU A 8 -16.95 7.07 -11.98
N TYR A 9 -15.82 7.02 -12.67
CA TYR A 9 -15.71 6.31 -13.95
C TYR A 9 -15.67 4.78 -13.82
N ASP A 10 -15.39 4.25 -12.62
CA ASP A 10 -15.31 2.79 -12.38
C ASP A 10 -16.64 2.06 -12.69
N GLN A 11 -17.74 2.77 -12.56
CA GLN A 11 -19.06 2.24 -12.92
C GLN A 11 -19.30 2.10 -14.42
N TYR A 12 -18.60 2.88 -15.26
CA TYR A 12 -18.78 2.89 -16.72
C TYR A 12 -17.80 1.97 -17.45
N PHE A 13 -16.66 1.67 -16.85
CA PHE A 13 -15.61 0.89 -17.48
C PHE A 13 -15.37 -0.43 -16.74
N ARG A 14 -15.78 -1.53 -17.32
CA ARG A 14 -15.54 -2.88 -16.76
C ARG A 14 -14.07 -3.29 -16.74
N LYS A 15 -13.19 -2.55 -17.43
CA LYS A 15 -11.75 -2.78 -17.44
C LYS A 15 -11.07 -1.45 -17.15
N ILE A 16 -10.67 -1.24 -15.91
CA ILE A 16 -10.08 0.01 -15.50
C ILE A 16 -8.61 -0.17 -15.19
N VAL A 17 -7.83 0.81 -15.67
CA VAL A 17 -6.43 0.97 -15.25
C VAL A 17 -6.42 1.24 -13.75
N VAL A 18 -5.93 0.28 -13.00
CA VAL A 18 -5.80 0.43 -11.54
C VAL A 18 -4.64 1.36 -11.27
N LEU A 19 -4.95 2.57 -10.82
CA LEU A 19 -3.95 3.42 -10.19
C LEU A 19 -3.63 2.81 -8.83
N GLN A 20 -2.41 2.34 -8.66
CA GLN A 20 -1.91 1.83 -7.38
C GLN A 20 -1.58 3.00 -6.44
N ALA A 21 -2.62 3.59 -5.88
CA ALA A 21 -2.45 4.59 -4.83
C ALA A 21 -3.19 4.10 -3.58
N PRO A 22 -2.54 4.04 -2.42
CA PRO A 22 -3.17 3.58 -1.18
C PRO A 22 -4.44 4.34 -0.84
N GLU A 23 -4.52 5.62 -1.21
CA GLU A 23 -5.68 6.49 -1.01
C GLU A 23 -6.94 6.00 -1.72
N ILE A 24 -6.79 5.24 -2.82
CA ILE A 24 -7.94 4.66 -3.52
C ILE A 24 -8.66 3.67 -2.62
N SER A 25 -7.94 2.84 -1.88
CA SER A 25 -8.53 1.90 -0.93
C SER A 25 -9.37 2.64 0.12
N ARG A 26 -8.88 3.78 0.64
CA ARG A 26 -9.63 4.62 1.57
C ARG A 26 -10.90 5.19 0.95
N LEU A 27 -10.79 5.77 -0.25
CA LEU A 27 -11.96 6.39 -0.91
C LEU A 27 -13.02 5.35 -1.28
N HIS A 28 -12.60 4.16 -1.68
CA HIS A 28 -13.53 3.04 -1.91
C HIS A 28 -14.21 2.61 -0.61
N TYR A 29 -13.46 2.50 0.46
CA TYR A 29 -14.00 2.17 1.78
C TYR A 29 -15.02 3.21 2.25
N GLU A 30 -14.70 4.51 2.17
CA GLU A 30 -15.60 5.60 2.55
C GLU A 30 -16.91 5.62 1.75
N LYS A 31 -16.85 5.35 0.43
CA LYS A 31 -18.03 5.34 -0.45
C LYS A 31 -18.88 4.07 -0.33
N GLN A 32 -18.34 3.00 0.17
CA GLN A 32 -18.96 1.67 0.19
C GLN A 32 -19.09 1.10 1.60
N ALA A 33 -19.12 1.97 2.62
CA ALA A 33 -19.25 1.56 4.02
C ALA A 33 -20.44 0.62 4.25
N ASP A 34 -21.49 0.72 3.44
CA ASP A 34 -22.68 -0.13 3.50
C ASP A 34 -22.67 -1.29 2.48
N LYS A 35 -21.63 -1.39 1.64
CA LYS A 35 -21.50 -2.42 0.63
C LYS A 35 -20.19 -3.16 0.83
N GLU A 36 -20.25 -4.46 1.00
CA GLU A 36 -19.10 -5.35 1.22
C GLU A 36 -18.09 -5.41 0.06
N LEU A 37 -18.10 -4.41 -0.83
CA LEU A 37 -17.22 -4.34 -2.00
C LEU A 37 -15.96 -3.56 -1.69
N VAL A 38 -14.83 -4.23 -1.63
CA VAL A 38 -13.52 -3.61 -1.41
C VAL A 38 -12.61 -3.91 -2.58
N GLN A 39 -12.02 -2.88 -3.15
CA GLN A 39 -10.97 -3.04 -4.14
C GLN A 39 -9.61 -2.77 -3.51
N ILE A 40 -8.75 -3.77 -3.56
CA ILE A 40 -7.37 -3.68 -3.07
C ILE A 40 -6.44 -4.01 -4.23
N GLY A 41 -5.64 -3.04 -4.64
CA GLY A 41 -4.78 -3.21 -5.80
C GLY A 41 -5.58 -3.58 -7.05
N PHE A 42 -5.26 -4.73 -7.64
CA PHE A 42 -5.93 -5.24 -8.85
C PHE A 42 -7.16 -6.12 -8.57
N THR A 43 -7.46 -6.39 -7.30
CA THR A 43 -8.48 -7.37 -6.92
C THR A 43 -9.72 -6.67 -6.37
N LYS A 44 -10.88 -7.03 -6.91
CA LYS A 44 -12.19 -6.68 -6.33
C LYS A 44 -12.63 -7.80 -5.41
N PHE A 45 -13.00 -7.43 -4.20
CA PHE A 45 -13.60 -8.35 -3.23
C PHE A 45 -15.08 -8.00 -3.13
N ASP A 46 -15.91 -8.80 -3.78
CA ASP A 46 -17.35 -8.58 -3.93
C ASP A 46 -18.20 -9.63 -3.17
N LYS A 47 -17.56 -10.42 -2.30
CA LYS A 47 -18.24 -11.46 -1.54
C LYS A 47 -18.45 -11.06 -0.07
N PRO A 48 -19.57 -11.46 0.55
CA PRO A 48 -19.80 -11.28 1.97
C PRO A 48 -18.66 -11.82 2.84
N GLY A 49 -18.25 -11.05 3.84
CA GLY A 49 -17.20 -11.44 4.80
C GLY A 49 -15.77 -11.07 4.39
N TRP A 50 -15.55 -10.55 3.19
CA TRP A 50 -14.22 -10.13 2.75
C TRP A 50 -13.71 -8.86 3.43
N GLY A 51 -14.59 -8.09 4.07
CA GLY A 51 -14.21 -6.92 4.85
C GLY A 51 -13.15 -7.22 5.91
N LYS A 52 -13.15 -8.42 6.51
CA LYS A 52 -12.13 -8.86 7.47
C LYS A 52 -10.73 -9.00 6.85
N TYR A 53 -10.63 -9.23 5.55
CA TYR A 53 -9.34 -9.34 4.87
C TYR A 53 -8.71 -7.99 4.55
N ILE A 54 -9.47 -6.88 4.64
CA ILE A 54 -8.93 -5.51 4.47
C ILE A 54 -7.79 -5.25 5.44
N GLU A 55 -7.92 -5.66 6.69
CA GLU A 55 -6.86 -5.49 7.68
C GLU A 55 -5.58 -6.21 7.26
N TYR A 56 -5.72 -7.34 6.60
CA TYR A 56 -4.58 -8.12 6.15
C TYR A 56 -3.98 -7.58 4.83
N VAL A 57 -4.81 -7.31 3.81
CA VAL A 57 -4.36 -6.94 2.46
C VAL A 57 -4.44 -5.44 2.15
N GLY A 58 -5.10 -4.63 2.97
CA GLY A 58 -5.29 -3.20 2.72
C GLY A 58 -4.02 -2.37 2.76
N GLY A 59 -4.10 -1.21 2.12
CA GLY A 59 -3.04 -0.20 2.10
C GLY A 59 -1.88 -0.51 1.15
N CYS A 60 -0.73 0.07 1.46
CA CYS A 60 0.47 -0.13 0.67
C CYS A 60 0.93 -1.58 0.70
N SER A 61 1.08 -2.21 -0.46
CA SER A 61 1.50 -3.60 -0.60
C SER A 61 3.02 -3.80 -0.63
N ALA A 62 3.78 -2.70 -0.70
CA ALA A 62 5.24 -2.73 -0.76
C ALA A 62 5.84 -3.50 0.44
N GLY A 63 6.68 -4.48 0.16
CA GLY A 63 7.32 -5.31 1.18
C GLY A 63 6.38 -6.23 1.96
N ARG A 64 5.07 -6.25 1.63
CA ARG A 64 4.06 -7.11 2.27
C ARG A 64 3.56 -8.22 1.35
N PHE A 65 3.08 -7.87 0.16
CA PHE A 65 2.60 -8.78 -0.88
C PHE A 65 3.28 -8.56 -2.21
N PHE A 66 4.11 -7.53 -2.28
CA PHE A 66 4.74 -7.10 -3.49
C PHE A 66 6.20 -6.76 -3.24
N LEU A 67 7.05 -7.19 -4.14
CA LEU A 67 8.46 -6.83 -4.26
C LEU A 67 8.77 -6.51 -5.72
N ALA A 68 9.84 -5.79 -5.95
CA ALA A 68 10.47 -5.64 -7.25
C ALA A 68 11.88 -6.23 -7.20
N ILE A 69 12.33 -6.79 -8.31
CA ILE A 69 13.70 -7.28 -8.49
C ILE A 69 14.27 -6.54 -9.69
N SER A 70 15.45 -5.93 -9.51
CA SER A 70 16.14 -5.28 -10.61
C SER A 70 16.81 -6.31 -11.54
N ASN A 71 17.25 -5.85 -12.70
CA ASN A 71 18.07 -6.66 -13.63
C ASN A 71 19.40 -7.14 -13.02
N GLU A 72 19.87 -6.48 -11.97
CA GLU A 72 21.08 -6.82 -11.21
C GLU A 72 20.80 -7.72 -10.00
N GLY A 73 19.55 -8.18 -9.87
CA GLY A 73 19.13 -9.07 -8.78
C GLY A 73 18.78 -8.35 -7.47
N ALA A 74 18.88 -7.01 -7.39
CA ALA A 74 18.54 -6.28 -6.16
C ALA A 74 17.05 -6.40 -5.85
N ILE A 75 16.73 -6.83 -4.64
CA ILE A 75 15.37 -6.95 -4.12
C ILE A 75 14.97 -5.61 -3.51
N MET A 76 13.84 -5.06 -3.93
CA MET A 76 13.30 -3.79 -3.48
C MET A 76 11.87 -3.97 -2.98
N PRO A 77 11.40 -3.20 -1.97
CA PRO A 77 10.02 -3.28 -1.48
C PRO A 77 8.97 -2.98 -2.55
N CYS A 78 9.28 -2.06 -3.48
CA CYS A 78 8.47 -1.80 -4.68
C CYS A 78 9.33 -1.10 -5.75
N PRO A 79 8.89 -1.04 -7.04
CA PRO A 79 9.67 -0.44 -8.11
C PRO A 79 9.89 1.07 -7.95
N PHE A 80 9.03 1.74 -7.16
CA PHE A 80 9.17 3.17 -6.87
C PHE A 80 10.02 3.47 -5.64
N LEU A 81 10.32 2.46 -4.82
CA LEU A 81 11.17 2.56 -3.64
C LEU A 81 12.48 1.82 -3.92
N ARG A 82 13.42 2.53 -4.54
CA ARG A 82 14.73 1.99 -4.94
C ARG A 82 15.67 1.83 -3.73
N MET A 83 15.20 1.13 -2.73
CA MET A 83 15.95 0.75 -1.54
C MET A 83 16.17 -0.76 -1.61
N GLY A 84 17.42 -1.19 -1.78
CA GLY A 84 17.79 -2.61 -1.77
C GLY A 84 17.62 -3.18 -0.37
N VAL A 85 16.91 -4.30 -0.26
CA VAL A 85 16.76 -5.06 1.00
C VAL A 85 17.52 -6.39 0.96
N GLY A 86 18.21 -6.65 -0.13
CA GLY A 86 19.03 -7.82 -0.39
C GLY A 86 19.20 -8.04 -1.89
N ASN A 87 19.88 -9.11 -2.27
CA ASN A 87 20.03 -9.52 -3.66
C ASN A 87 19.67 -11.00 -3.82
N ILE A 88 18.89 -11.31 -4.85
CA ILE A 88 18.44 -12.69 -5.10
C ILE A 88 19.58 -13.62 -5.52
N LEU A 89 20.70 -13.07 -6.01
CA LEU A 89 21.87 -13.83 -6.42
C LEU A 89 22.79 -14.19 -5.25
N ASP A 90 22.70 -13.43 -4.13
CA ASP A 90 23.63 -13.53 -3.00
C ASP A 90 23.06 -14.36 -1.84
N GLY A 91 21.78 -14.75 -1.88
CA GLY A 91 21.19 -15.42 -0.75
C GLY A 91 19.82 -16.06 -0.97
N ASP A 92 19.34 -16.74 0.06
CA ASP A 92 18.01 -17.33 0.06
C ASP A 92 16.95 -16.25 0.17
N PHE A 93 16.13 -16.11 -0.87
CA PHE A 93 15.01 -15.19 -0.93
C PHE A 93 14.09 -15.28 0.29
N LYS A 94 13.82 -16.49 0.80
CA LYS A 94 12.95 -16.68 1.97
C LYS A 94 13.56 -16.07 3.23
N LEU A 95 14.87 -16.18 3.39
CA LEU A 95 15.57 -15.57 4.52
C LEU A 95 15.56 -14.04 4.41
N ILE A 96 15.82 -13.50 3.21
CA ILE A 96 15.73 -12.05 2.96
C ILE A 96 14.33 -11.56 3.25
N TRP A 97 13.31 -12.22 2.72
CA TRP A 97 11.91 -11.87 2.93
C TRP A 97 11.50 -11.86 4.40
N LYS A 98 11.97 -12.84 5.16
CA LYS A 98 11.60 -13.02 6.57
C LYS A 98 12.38 -12.11 7.51
N ASN A 99 13.67 -11.90 7.25
CA ASN A 99 14.58 -11.33 8.23
C ASN A 99 15.00 -9.89 7.91
N SER A 100 14.64 -9.34 6.74
CA SER A 100 14.97 -7.94 6.44
C SER A 100 14.30 -6.98 7.42
N ASP A 101 15.10 -6.21 8.16
CA ASP A 101 14.62 -5.20 9.10
C ASP A 101 13.74 -4.16 8.41
N THR A 102 14.13 -3.70 7.23
CA THR A 102 13.35 -2.75 6.43
C THR A 102 11.97 -3.30 6.09
N LEU A 103 11.88 -4.55 5.61
CA LEU A 103 10.59 -5.16 5.28
C LEU A 103 9.75 -5.36 6.55
N ASN A 104 10.36 -5.75 7.65
CA ASN A 104 9.67 -5.96 8.92
C ASN A 104 9.13 -4.64 9.50
N GLN A 105 9.91 -3.57 9.45
CA GLN A 105 9.44 -2.22 9.81
C GLN A 105 8.26 -1.76 8.96
N MET A 106 8.29 -2.00 7.63
CA MET A 106 7.19 -1.65 6.74
C MET A 106 5.91 -2.47 7.02
N ARG A 107 6.04 -3.69 7.50
CA ARG A 107 4.92 -4.59 7.83
C ARG A 107 4.25 -4.21 9.14
N ASP A 108 5.01 -3.73 10.10
CA ASP A 108 4.48 -3.28 11.39
C ASP A 108 3.97 -1.84 11.30
N ARG A 109 2.67 -1.72 11.11
CA ARG A 109 1.99 -0.43 10.99
C ARG A 109 1.95 0.38 12.28
N ASN A 110 2.30 -0.21 13.42
CA ASN A 110 2.36 0.50 14.68
C ASN A 110 3.57 1.44 14.73
N ASN A 111 4.60 1.15 13.94
CA ASN A 111 5.80 1.97 13.85
C ASN A 111 5.62 3.19 12.91
N TRP A 112 4.48 3.32 12.22
CA TRP A 112 4.27 4.43 11.32
C TRP A 112 4.06 5.74 12.06
N GLU A 113 4.63 6.81 11.51
CA GLU A 113 4.74 8.12 12.12
C GLU A 113 3.81 9.16 11.47
N GLY A 114 3.75 10.34 12.11
CA GLY A 114 3.00 11.48 11.61
C GLY A 114 1.52 11.18 11.40
N LYS A 115 0.92 11.81 10.39
CA LYS A 115 -0.50 11.64 10.07
C LYS A 115 -0.86 10.19 9.76
N CYS A 116 0.03 9.44 9.09
CA CYS A 116 -0.25 8.04 8.74
C CYS A 116 -0.30 7.15 9.98
N GLY A 117 0.56 7.39 10.97
CA GLY A 117 0.61 6.63 12.23
C GLY A 117 -0.64 6.79 13.08
N ASN A 118 -1.21 8.00 13.10
CA ASN A 118 -2.39 8.34 13.90
C ASN A 118 -3.72 8.26 13.12
N CYS A 119 -3.68 7.88 11.84
CA CYS A 119 -4.84 7.90 10.97
C CYS A 119 -5.77 6.71 11.24
N LYS A 120 -7.09 6.96 11.34
CA LYS A 120 -8.09 5.90 11.46
C LYS A 120 -8.11 4.94 10.24
N TYR A 121 -7.60 5.39 9.11
CA TYR A 121 -7.45 4.57 7.90
C TYR A 121 -6.06 3.93 7.77
N LYS A 122 -5.25 3.92 8.84
CA LYS A 122 -3.91 3.36 8.84
C LYS A 122 -3.85 1.95 8.24
N ILE A 123 -4.83 1.13 8.57
CA ILE A 123 -4.88 -0.28 8.13
C ILE A 123 -5.25 -0.42 6.66
N ILE A 124 -6.23 0.36 6.18
CA ILE A 124 -6.76 0.23 4.82
C ILE A 124 -6.06 1.10 3.78
N CYS A 125 -5.33 2.13 4.22
CA CYS A 125 -4.59 3.05 3.36
C CYS A 125 -3.10 3.05 3.68
N GLY A 126 -2.72 3.63 4.81
CA GLY A 126 -1.36 3.74 5.30
C GLY A 126 -0.43 4.63 4.48
N GLY A 127 -0.91 5.29 3.44
CA GLY A 127 -0.10 6.12 2.55
C GLY A 127 0.90 5.33 1.71
N CYS A 128 1.58 6.00 0.79
CA CYS A 128 2.61 5.40 -0.06
C CYS A 128 3.98 5.47 0.62
N ARG A 129 4.56 4.33 0.95
CA ARG A 129 5.87 4.28 1.62
C ARG A 129 7.01 4.80 0.74
N ALA A 130 6.90 4.68 -0.57
CA ALA A 130 7.87 5.25 -1.49
C ALA A 130 7.84 6.79 -1.46
N ARG A 131 6.65 7.41 -1.47
CA ARG A 131 6.53 8.87 -1.36
C ARG A 131 7.01 9.39 -0.01
N ALA A 132 6.68 8.68 1.07
CA ALA A 132 7.18 9.00 2.42
C ALA A 132 8.71 9.00 2.43
N TYR A 133 9.34 7.93 1.95
CA TYR A 133 10.78 7.80 1.90
C TYR A 133 11.45 8.87 1.04
N ILE A 134 10.95 9.11 -0.17
CA ILE A 134 11.52 10.12 -1.09
C ILE A 134 11.49 11.51 -0.46
N LYS A 135 10.44 11.84 0.29
CA LYS A 135 10.29 13.15 0.91
C LYS A 135 11.14 13.34 2.15
N SER A 136 11.29 12.30 2.98
CA SER A 136 11.84 12.42 4.35
C SER A 136 13.04 11.52 4.62
N ASN A 137 13.43 10.67 3.67
CA ASN A 137 14.40 9.58 3.87
C ASN A 137 14.01 8.61 4.99
N ASN A 138 12.71 8.55 5.32
CA ASN A 138 12.15 7.68 6.35
C ASN A 138 10.93 6.95 5.79
N ILE A 139 11.01 5.61 5.71
CA ILE A 139 9.91 4.76 5.21
C ILE A 139 8.68 4.74 6.13
N LEU A 140 8.85 5.13 7.39
CA LEU A 140 7.80 5.14 8.41
C LEU A 140 7.06 6.47 8.45
N ALA A 141 7.61 7.53 7.85
CA ALA A 141 7.04 8.87 7.84
C ALA A 141 5.67 8.93 7.16
N GLU A 142 4.97 10.02 7.36
CA GLU A 142 3.69 10.28 6.68
C GLU A 142 3.85 10.43 5.16
N ASP A 143 2.80 10.07 4.43
CA ASP A 143 2.74 10.29 2.99
C ASP A 143 2.47 11.76 2.70
N PRO A 144 3.40 12.49 2.02
CA PRO A 144 3.24 13.92 1.76
C PRO A 144 2.08 14.25 0.82
N SER A 145 1.59 13.29 0.05
CA SER A 145 0.48 13.49 -0.89
C SER A 145 -0.88 13.19 -0.30
N CYS A 146 -0.96 12.95 1.01
CA CYS A 146 -2.22 12.65 1.67
C CYS A 146 -3.12 13.89 1.74
N ALA A 147 -4.26 13.83 1.04
CA ALA A 147 -5.29 14.89 1.07
C ALA A 147 -6.32 14.70 2.20
N TYR A 148 -6.17 13.67 3.03
CA TYR A 148 -7.08 13.45 4.17
C TYR A 148 -6.71 14.39 5.32
N MET A 149 -7.66 15.26 5.68
CA MET A 149 -7.49 16.27 6.74
C MET A 149 -8.18 15.89 8.06
N GLY A 150 -8.81 14.72 8.12
CA GLY A 150 -9.43 14.23 9.35
C GLY A 150 -8.38 13.69 10.33
N GLN A 151 -8.58 13.98 11.59
CA GLN A 151 -7.88 13.37 12.71
C GLN A 151 -8.50 12.04 13.08
#